data_01c5d14be9d3ffc5507c1a2645e55571
#
_entry.id   01c5d14be9d3ffc5507c1a2645e55571
#
_cell.length_a   1.000
_cell.length_b   1.000
_cell.length_c   1.000
_cell.angle_alpha   90.00
_cell.angle_beta   90.00
_cell.angle_gamma   90.00
#
_symmetry.space_group_name_H-M   'P 1'
#
loop_
_entity.id
_entity.type
_entity.pdbx_description
1 polymer ?
#
loop_
_entity_poly.entity_id
_entity_poly.type
_entity_poly.pdbx_seq_one_letter_code
_entity_poly.pdbx_strand_id
1 'polypeptide(L)'
;MKRALAFALPFAAALAGCQTIDEIPNERLGQATLRLASGLPGGTVQLLASGAQVNVSIAVAGLAPGIHGVHLHTTGSCEAPDFTSAGGHLNPGGHQHGTSNPAGAHLGDLPNVTAGSMGSGTVSATLPGTREEVLAQLFDGDGTAVVVHAGADDYRTDPSGNSGGRIACGVLTRT
;
A
#
# COMPACT_ATOMS: atom_id res chain seq x y z
N MET A 1 24.11 4.73 81.69
CA MET A 1 23.35 5.55 80.69
C MET A 1 23.86 5.16 79.28
N LYS A 2 23.11 4.32 78.56
CA LYS A 2 23.46 3.85 77.19
C LYS A 2 22.58 4.63 76.20
N ARG A 3 23.18 5.48 75.35
CA ARG A 3 22.52 6.20 74.28
C ARG A 3 22.44 5.30 73.03
N ALA A 4 21.25 5.00 72.58
CA ALA A 4 20.99 4.34 71.30
C ALA A 4 21.02 5.35 70.16
N LEU A 5 21.90 5.18 69.17
CA LEU A 5 21.88 5.91 67.90
C LEU A 5 20.89 5.22 66.99
N ALA A 6 19.85 5.93 66.55
CA ALA A 6 18.96 5.50 65.52
C ALA A 6 19.51 5.95 64.14
N PHE A 7 19.83 4.97 63.26
CA PHE A 7 20.17 5.22 61.84
C PHE A 7 18.88 5.29 61.05
N ALA A 8 18.60 6.46 60.47
CA ALA A 8 17.55 6.60 59.49
C ALA A 8 18.09 6.32 58.06
N LEU A 9 17.56 5.29 57.41
CA LEU A 9 17.83 5.03 56.01
C LEU A 9 16.95 5.93 55.14
N PRO A 10 17.51 6.57 54.10
CA PRO A 10 16.67 7.30 53.13
C PRO A 10 16.00 6.31 52.17
N PHE A 11 14.69 6.35 52.10
CA PHE A 11 13.89 5.61 51.14
C PHE A 11 13.94 6.37 49.76
N ALA A 12 14.73 5.84 48.85
CA ALA A 12 14.76 6.37 47.48
C ALA A 12 13.52 5.86 46.72
N ALA A 13 12.56 6.73 46.47
CA ALA A 13 11.41 6.45 45.60
C ALA A 13 11.88 6.46 44.13
N ALA A 14 11.96 5.27 43.54
CA ALA A 14 12.17 5.12 42.10
C ALA A 14 10.86 5.56 41.36
N LEU A 15 10.87 6.71 40.74
CA LEU A 15 9.84 7.12 39.78
C LEU A 15 10.01 6.26 38.52
N ALA A 16 9.21 5.21 38.41
CA ALA A 16 9.02 4.47 37.16
C ALA A 16 8.24 5.39 36.21
N GLY A 17 8.94 6.11 35.35
CA GLY A 17 8.34 6.83 34.25
C GLY A 17 7.74 5.83 33.28
N CYS A 18 6.39 5.77 33.20
CA CYS A 18 5.73 5.17 32.06
C CYS A 18 6.12 5.98 30.82
N GLN A 19 6.99 5.41 29.99
CA GLN A 19 7.15 5.92 28.64
C GLN A 19 5.90 5.48 27.86
N THR A 20 4.98 6.41 27.66
CA THR A 20 3.96 6.27 26.62
C THR A 20 4.69 6.25 25.30
N ILE A 21 4.70 5.08 24.65
CA ILE A 21 5.02 5.02 23.22
C ILE A 21 3.84 5.74 22.55
N ASP A 22 4.04 7.00 22.21
CA ASP A 22 3.15 7.68 21.28
C ASP A 22 3.20 6.88 19.98
N GLU A 23 2.19 6.03 19.76
CA GLU A 23 1.90 5.52 18.43
C GLU A 23 1.66 6.75 17.56
N ILE A 24 2.66 7.11 16.75
CA ILE A 24 2.49 8.15 15.74
C ILE A 24 1.33 7.67 14.87
N PRO A 25 0.16 8.37 14.87
CA PRO A 25 -0.95 7.96 14.02
C PRO A 25 -0.42 7.88 12.60
N ASN A 26 -0.62 6.75 11.91
CA ASN A 26 -0.27 6.63 10.51
C ASN A 26 -1.03 7.71 9.75
N GLU A 27 -0.35 8.81 9.42
CA GLU A 27 -0.93 9.91 8.66
C GLU A 27 -1.44 9.36 7.33
N ARG A 28 -2.72 9.55 7.04
CA ARG A 28 -3.30 9.17 5.76
C ARG A 28 -2.90 10.21 4.73
N LEU A 29 -2.23 9.77 3.66
CA LEU A 29 -1.72 10.60 2.58
C LEU A 29 -2.65 10.59 1.36
N GLY A 30 -3.45 9.53 1.23
CA GLY A 30 -4.38 9.36 0.12
C GLY A 30 -5.22 8.10 0.26
N GLN A 31 -6.22 7.97 -0.62
CA GLN A 31 -7.15 6.85 -0.64
C GLN A 31 -7.75 6.62 -2.03
N ALA A 32 -8.29 5.41 -2.24
CA ALA A 32 -9.16 5.12 -3.38
C ALA A 32 -10.27 4.14 -2.97
N THR A 33 -11.39 4.18 -3.69
CA THR A 33 -12.41 3.13 -3.67
C THR A 33 -12.31 2.33 -4.94
N LEU A 34 -12.05 1.02 -4.83
CA LEU A 34 -12.03 0.13 -5.98
C LEU A 34 -13.47 -0.21 -6.40
N ARG A 35 -13.70 -0.19 -7.71
CA ARG A 35 -14.94 -0.68 -8.33
C ARG A 35 -14.62 -1.80 -9.29
N LEU A 36 -15.44 -2.84 -9.26
CA LEU A 36 -15.40 -3.93 -10.22
C LEU A 36 -15.89 -3.44 -11.60
N ALA A 37 -15.57 -4.18 -12.66
CA ALA A 37 -16.08 -3.92 -14.01
C ALA A 37 -17.63 -3.88 -14.08
N SER A 38 -18.31 -4.55 -13.16
CA SER A 38 -19.77 -4.50 -12.97
C SER A 38 -20.29 -3.21 -12.32
N GLY A 39 -19.40 -2.33 -11.83
CA GLY A 39 -19.73 -1.14 -11.06
C GLY A 39 -19.93 -1.38 -9.56
N LEU A 40 -19.95 -2.63 -9.10
CA LEU A 40 -20.06 -2.97 -7.68
C LEU A 40 -18.79 -2.56 -6.91
N PRO A 41 -18.87 -2.35 -5.58
CA PRO A 41 -17.69 -2.13 -4.75
C PRO A 41 -16.70 -3.28 -4.87
N GLY A 42 -15.42 -2.97 -5.13
CA GLY A 42 -14.34 -3.94 -5.29
C GLY A 42 -13.29 -3.86 -4.19
N GLY A 43 -13.41 -2.88 -3.27
CA GLY A 43 -12.47 -2.72 -2.17
C GLY A 43 -12.07 -1.28 -1.89
N THR A 44 -11.01 -1.12 -1.11
CA THR A 44 -10.45 0.19 -0.72
C THR A 44 -8.93 0.18 -0.75
N VAL A 45 -8.35 1.35 -0.97
CA VAL A 45 -6.92 1.60 -0.92
C VAL A 45 -6.65 2.73 0.07
N GLN A 46 -5.58 2.62 0.84
CA GLN A 46 -5.07 3.66 1.71
C GLN A 46 -3.57 3.86 1.46
N LEU A 47 -3.16 5.10 1.34
CA LEU A 47 -1.76 5.51 1.41
C LEU A 47 -1.49 6.06 2.80
N LEU A 48 -0.49 5.52 3.46
CA LEU A 48 -0.15 5.85 4.85
C LEU A 48 1.32 6.30 4.92
N ALA A 49 1.58 7.32 5.72
CA ALA A 49 2.95 7.68 6.07
C ALA A 49 3.61 6.59 6.91
N SER A 50 4.83 6.20 6.54
CA SER A 50 5.66 5.27 7.31
C SER A 50 7.07 5.85 7.44
N GLY A 51 7.26 6.72 8.44
CA GLY A 51 8.47 7.52 8.54
C GLY A 51 8.69 8.39 7.30
N ALA A 52 9.83 8.22 6.63
CA ALA A 52 10.16 8.93 5.39
C ALA A 52 9.62 8.24 4.12
N GLN A 53 8.86 7.16 4.24
CA GLN A 53 8.34 6.37 3.13
C GLN A 53 6.81 6.43 3.06
N VAL A 54 6.24 5.86 1.99
CA VAL A 54 4.81 5.68 1.79
C VAL A 54 4.48 4.20 1.80
N ASN A 55 3.53 3.79 2.64
CA ASN A 55 2.91 2.47 2.61
C ASN A 55 1.58 2.54 1.84
N VAL A 56 1.38 1.60 0.93
CA VAL A 56 0.08 1.33 0.32
C VAL A 56 -0.55 0.10 0.98
N SER A 57 -1.80 0.23 1.41
CA SER A 57 -2.61 -0.88 1.94
C SER A 57 -3.87 -1.02 1.10
N ILE A 58 -4.13 -2.22 0.60
CA ILE A 58 -5.22 -2.51 -0.33
C ILE A 58 -6.05 -3.65 0.26
N ALA A 59 -7.35 -3.40 0.43
CA ALA A 59 -8.32 -4.42 0.79
C ALA A 59 -9.27 -4.64 -0.39
N VAL A 60 -9.34 -5.87 -0.88
CA VAL A 60 -10.21 -6.26 -1.99
C VAL A 60 -11.44 -7.00 -1.50
N ALA A 61 -12.54 -6.91 -2.25
CA ALA A 61 -13.80 -7.61 -1.98
C ALA A 61 -14.52 -7.95 -3.29
N GLY A 62 -15.30 -9.03 -3.27
CA GLY A 62 -16.13 -9.44 -4.40
C GLY A 62 -15.36 -10.03 -5.58
N LEU A 63 -14.08 -10.40 -5.38
CA LEU A 63 -13.27 -11.07 -6.39
C LEU A 63 -13.55 -12.57 -6.44
N ALA A 64 -13.20 -13.22 -7.54
CA ALA A 64 -13.11 -14.69 -7.56
C ALA A 64 -12.01 -15.13 -6.55
N PRO A 65 -12.19 -16.27 -5.86
CA PRO A 65 -11.10 -16.82 -5.04
C PRO A 65 -9.87 -17.13 -5.88
N GLY A 66 -8.70 -16.71 -5.39
CA GLY A 66 -7.42 -16.90 -6.10
C GLY A 66 -6.40 -15.81 -5.84
N ILE A 67 -5.33 -15.84 -6.61
CA ILE A 67 -4.25 -14.87 -6.53
C ILE A 67 -4.42 -13.86 -7.67
N HIS A 68 -4.33 -12.57 -7.36
CA HIS A 68 -4.54 -11.48 -8.30
C HIS A 68 -3.37 -10.49 -8.25
N GLY A 69 -2.86 -10.12 -9.42
CA GLY A 69 -1.92 -9.02 -9.59
C GLY A 69 -2.56 -7.71 -9.19
N VAL A 70 -1.78 -6.84 -8.56
CA VAL A 70 -2.21 -5.49 -8.18
C VAL A 70 -1.13 -4.50 -8.56
N HIS A 71 -1.51 -3.44 -9.29
CA HIS A 71 -0.54 -2.47 -9.75
C HIS A 71 -1.05 -1.03 -9.62
N LEU A 72 -0.11 -0.08 -9.48
CA LEU A 72 -0.37 1.32 -9.70
C LEU A 72 -0.22 1.62 -11.19
N HIS A 73 -1.16 2.36 -11.77
CA HIS A 73 -1.21 2.71 -13.19
C HIS A 73 -1.02 4.21 -13.40
N THR A 74 -0.46 4.59 -14.57
CA THR A 74 0.03 5.95 -14.88
C THR A 74 -1.03 7.03 -14.97
N THR A 75 -2.33 6.66 -15.01
CA THR A 75 -3.39 7.64 -15.24
C THR A 75 -4.51 7.46 -14.22
N GLY A 76 -4.92 8.53 -13.57
CA GLY A 76 -6.02 8.58 -12.62
C GLY A 76 -7.39 8.48 -13.32
N SER A 77 -7.61 7.42 -14.09
CA SER A 77 -8.86 7.15 -14.82
C SER A 77 -9.24 5.68 -14.74
N CYS A 78 -10.52 5.39 -14.53
CA CYS A 78 -11.06 4.03 -14.35
C CYS A 78 -12.34 3.83 -15.16
N GLU A 79 -12.26 3.92 -16.49
CA GLU A 79 -13.42 3.69 -17.37
C GLU A 79 -13.68 2.20 -17.53
N ALA A 80 -14.87 1.78 -17.06
CA ALA A 80 -15.32 0.39 -17.20
C ALA A 80 -15.74 0.09 -18.65
N PRO A 81 -15.73 -1.20 -19.11
CA PRO A 81 -15.48 -2.39 -18.28
C PRO A 81 -14.00 -2.82 -18.19
N ASP A 82 -13.13 -2.36 -19.08
CA ASP A 82 -11.77 -2.91 -19.26
C ASP A 82 -10.69 -2.09 -18.55
N PHE A 83 -11.03 -0.88 -18.07
CA PHE A 83 -10.13 0.02 -17.34
C PHE A 83 -8.85 0.39 -18.11
N THR A 84 -8.88 0.32 -19.43
CA THR A 84 -7.73 0.68 -20.27
C THR A 84 -7.35 2.15 -20.13
N SER A 85 -8.31 3.01 -19.75
CA SER A 85 -8.09 4.42 -19.45
C SER A 85 -7.06 4.69 -18.34
N ALA A 86 -6.79 3.71 -17.47
CA ALA A 86 -5.74 3.80 -16.43
C ALA A 86 -4.31 3.79 -17.00
N GLY A 87 -4.12 3.49 -18.28
CA GLY A 87 -2.79 3.43 -18.92
C GLY A 87 -2.00 2.18 -18.56
N GLY A 88 -0.67 2.26 -18.65
CA GLY A 88 0.26 1.21 -18.24
C GLY A 88 0.59 1.26 -16.75
N HIS A 89 1.53 0.43 -16.29
CA HIS A 89 2.02 0.52 -14.91
C HIS A 89 2.76 1.83 -14.68
N LEU A 90 2.66 2.37 -13.46
CA LEU A 90 3.39 3.58 -13.04
C LEU A 90 4.89 3.28 -13.04
N ASN A 91 5.61 3.84 -14.00
CA ASN A 91 7.01 3.54 -14.29
C ASN A 91 7.86 4.78 -14.58
N PRO A 92 8.03 5.68 -13.61
CA PRO A 92 8.81 6.90 -13.82
C PRO A 92 10.30 6.61 -14.09
N GLY A 93 10.80 5.45 -13.66
CA GLY A 93 12.19 5.04 -13.83
C GLY A 93 12.50 4.38 -15.19
N GLY A 94 11.50 4.10 -16.04
CA GLY A 94 11.69 3.42 -17.32
C GLY A 94 12.25 2.00 -17.20
N HIS A 95 11.95 1.30 -16.11
CA HIS A 95 12.37 -0.09 -15.85
C HIS A 95 11.48 -1.08 -16.62
N GLN A 96 11.88 -2.34 -16.64
CA GLN A 96 11.01 -3.44 -17.03
C GLN A 96 10.11 -3.86 -15.87
N HIS A 97 9.09 -4.67 -16.18
CA HIS A 97 8.19 -5.19 -15.16
C HIS A 97 8.85 -6.25 -14.28
N GLY A 98 8.50 -6.20 -12.99
CA GLY A 98 8.61 -7.31 -12.06
C GLY A 98 9.78 -7.25 -11.10
N THR A 99 9.47 -7.51 -9.82
CA THR A 99 10.46 -7.54 -8.72
C THR A 99 11.45 -8.70 -8.80
N SER A 100 11.16 -9.72 -9.62
CA SER A 100 12.07 -10.83 -9.93
C SER A 100 12.78 -10.69 -11.28
N ASN A 101 12.61 -9.54 -11.96
CA ASN A 101 13.31 -9.21 -13.19
C ASN A 101 14.55 -8.37 -12.87
N PRO A 102 15.76 -8.76 -13.32
CA PRO A 102 16.98 -7.96 -13.06
C PRO A 102 16.95 -6.52 -13.60
N ALA A 103 16.10 -6.25 -14.60
CA ALA A 103 15.90 -4.92 -15.18
C ALA A 103 14.64 -4.22 -14.64
N GLY A 104 13.97 -4.78 -13.64
CA GLY A 104 12.76 -4.27 -12.98
C GLY A 104 13.12 -3.61 -11.64
N ALA A 105 12.12 -3.18 -10.86
CA ALA A 105 10.68 -3.18 -11.12
C ALA A 105 10.16 -1.78 -11.47
N HIS A 106 8.90 -1.69 -11.91
CA HIS A 106 8.18 -0.42 -11.94
C HIS A 106 7.90 0.07 -10.51
N LEU A 107 7.71 1.36 -10.32
CA LEU A 107 7.19 1.90 -9.04
C LEU A 107 5.81 1.32 -8.71
N GLY A 108 5.03 1.01 -9.73
CA GLY A 108 3.68 0.49 -9.61
C GLY A 108 3.57 -1.02 -9.40
N ASP A 109 4.66 -1.78 -9.40
CA ASP A 109 4.62 -3.24 -9.23
C ASP A 109 4.47 -3.58 -7.75
N LEU A 110 3.27 -4.05 -7.36
CA LEU A 110 2.93 -4.41 -5.99
C LEU A 110 2.89 -5.94 -5.82
N PRO A 111 2.98 -6.43 -4.59
CA PRO A 111 2.75 -7.86 -4.33
C PRO A 111 1.33 -8.28 -4.70
N ASN A 112 1.17 -9.52 -5.13
CA ASN A 112 -0.14 -10.13 -5.38
C ASN A 112 -1.03 -10.09 -4.14
N VAL A 113 -2.34 -9.90 -4.33
CA VAL A 113 -3.34 -10.13 -3.29
C VAL A 113 -3.94 -11.54 -3.43
N THR A 114 -4.13 -12.22 -2.33
CA THR A 114 -4.86 -13.50 -2.29
C THR A 114 -6.29 -13.25 -1.83
N ALA A 115 -7.26 -13.45 -2.70
CA ALA A 115 -8.68 -13.46 -2.36
C ALA A 115 -9.07 -14.84 -1.85
N GLY A 116 -9.56 -14.93 -0.62
CA GLY A 116 -10.06 -16.16 -0.01
C GLY A 116 -11.40 -16.62 -0.59
N SER A 117 -11.98 -17.67 -0.03
CA SER A 117 -13.27 -18.25 -0.48
C SER A 117 -14.44 -17.27 -0.46
N MET A 118 -14.35 -16.20 0.34
CA MET A 118 -15.35 -15.12 0.42
C MET A 118 -15.08 -13.98 -0.59
N GLY A 119 -14.07 -14.13 -1.44
CA GLY A 119 -13.68 -13.11 -2.42
C GLY A 119 -13.01 -11.86 -1.82
N SER A 120 -12.50 -11.94 -0.61
CA SER A 120 -11.83 -10.84 0.09
C SER A 120 -10.38 -11.17 0.41
N GLY A 121 -9.54 -10.15 0.43
CA GLY A 121 -8.12 -10.26 0.76
C GLY A 121 -7.51 -8.90 1.05
N THR A 122 -6.30 -8.90 1.61
CA THR A 122 -5.52 -7.68 1.86
C THR A 122 -4.08 -7.87 1.44
N VAL A 123 -3.48 -6.79 0.97
CA VAL A 123 -2.05 -6.71 0.67
C VAL A 123 -1.54 -5.33 1.06
N SER A 124 -0.29 -5.26 1.51
CA SER A 124 0.38 -4.00 1.80
C SER A 124 1.82 -4.04 1.29
N ALA A 125 2.31 -2.89 0.88
CA ALA A 125 3.68 -2.72 0.43
C ALA A 125 4.21 -1.33 0.80
N THR A 126 5.52 -1.22 1.04
CA THR A 126 6.21 0.05 1.10
C THR A 126 6.68 0.41 -0.31
N LEU A 127 6.30 1.60 -0.78
CA LEU A 127 6.74 2.10 -2.09
C LEU A 127 8.20 2.54 -2.01
N PRO A 128 9.04 2.19 -3.00
CA PRO A 128 10.43 2.58 -3.04
C PRO A 128 10.59 4.09 -3.27
N GLY A 129 11.54 4.70 -2.60
CA GLY A 129 11.81 6.15 -2.66
C GLY A 129 11.40 6.89 -1.40
N THR A 130 11.66 8.18 -1.37
CA THR A 130 11.21 9.08 -0.29
C THR A 130 9.73 9.40 -0.41
N ARG A 131 9.10 9.80 0.69
CA ARG A 131 7.70 10.22 0.69
C ARG A 131 7.42 11.31 -0.36
N GLU A 132 8.30 12.30 -0.44
CA GLU A 132 8.14 13.43 -1.35
C GLU A 132 8.17 12.97 -2.82
N GLU A 133 9.17 12.17 -3.20
CA GLU A 133 9.30 11.63 -4.56
C GLU A 133 8.10 10.77 -4.94
N VAL A 134 7.69 9.84 -4.05
CA VAL A 134 6.56 8.95 -4.30
C VAL A 134 5.26 9.74 -4.45
N LEU A 135 4.98 10.70 -3.55
CA LEU A 135 3.76 11.51 -3.65
C LEU A 135 3.74 12.40 -4.89
N ALA A 136 4.90 12.88 -5.34
CA ALA A 136 5.00 13.65 -6.59
C ALA A 136 4.66 12.79 -7.82
N GLN A 137 5.00 11.49 -7.80
CA GLN A 137 4.66 10.56 -8.89
C GLN A 137 3.19 10.09 -8.82
N LEU A 138 2.65 9.89 -7.61
CA LEU A 138 1.27 9.41 -7.43
C LEU A 138 0.21 10.47 -7.71
N PHE A 139 0.54 11.74 -7.50
CA PHE A 139 -0.38 12.88 -7.59
C PHE A 139 0.14 13.94 -8.55
N ASP A 140 0.71 13.50 -9.67
CA ASP A 140 1.11 14.36 -10.78
C ASP A 140 -0.11 14.88 -11.58
N GLY A 141 0.13 15.42 -12.79
CA GLY A 141 -0.93 16.07 -13.57
C GLY A 141 -2.06 15.16 -14.08
N ASP A 142 -1.76 13.88 -14.31
CA ASP A 142 -2.71 12.86 -14.78
C ASP A 142 -3.11 11.86 -13.69
N GLY A 143 -2.47 11.91 -12.52
CA GLY A 143 -2.80 11.14 -11.34
C GLY A 143 -2.53 9.64 -11.52
N THR A 144 -2.97 8.85 -10.54
CA THR A 144 -2.70 7.41 -10.48
C THR A 144 -3.98 6.63 -10.22
N ALA A 145 -4.16 5.50 -10.90
CA ALA A 145 -5.17 4.50 -10.58
C ALA A 145 -4.53 3.25 -9.95
N VAL A 146 -5.27 2.59 -9.08
CA VAL A 146 -4.95 1.25 -8.57
C VAL A 146 -5.80 0.25 -9.33
N VAL A 147 -5.17 -0.74 -9.96
CA VAL A 147 -5.84 -1.76 -10.77
C VAL A 147 -5.57 -3.14 -10.17
N VAL A 148 -6.62 -3.95 -10.09
CA VAL A 148 -6.54 -5.38 -9.74
C VAL A 148 -6.79 -6.20 -11.00
N HIS A 149 -5.99 -7.25 -11.18
CA HIS A 149 -6.00 -8.09 -12.36
C HIS A 149 -6.69 -9.45 -12.15
N ALA A 150 -7.07 -10.11 -13.24
CA ALA A 150 -7.79 -11.38 -13.20
C ALA A 150 -6.94 -12.57 -12.73
N GLY A 151 -5.64 -12.52 -12.97
CA GLY A 151 -4.67 -13.57 -12.63
C GLY A 151 -3.54 -13.05 -11.75
N ALA A 152 -2.71 -13.97 -11.30
CA ALA A 152 -1.49 -13.65 -10.57
C ALA A 152 -0.47 -12.95 -11.46
N ASP A 153 0.24 -12.00 -10.88
CA ASP A 153 1.48 -11.46 -11.45
C ASP A 153 2.62 -12.49 -11.24
N ASP A 154 3.36 -12.79 -12.29
CA ASP A 154 4.54 -13.67 -12.24
C ASP A 154 5.82 -12.97 -11.78
N TYR A 155 5.77 -11.66 -11.53
CA TYR A 155 6.84 -10.77 -11.08
C TYR A 155 8.04 -10.66 -12.05
N ARG A 156 7.87 -11.03 -13.31
CA ARG A 156 8.98 -11.14 -14.24
C ARG A 156 8.67 -10.71 -15.67
N THR A 157 7.50 -11.08 -16.18
CA THR A 157 7.19 -10.90 -17.61
C THR A 157 6.76 -9.47 -17.90
N ASP A 158 7.58 -8.76 -18.67
CA ASP A 158 7.23 -7.41 -19.16
C ASP A 158 6.09 -7.48 -20.19
N PRO A 159 5.14 -6.54 -20.21
CA PRO A 159 5.06 -5.32 -19.38
C PRO A 159 4.18 -5.46 -18.11
N SER A 160 3.61 -6.62 -17.79
CA SER A 160 2.55 -6.69 -16.77
C SER A 160 2.45 -8.02 -16.02
N GLY A 161 3.50 -8.86 -16.03
CA GLY A 161 3.57 -10.11 -15.27
C GLY A 161 2.53 -11.15 -15.64
N ASN A 162 2.08 -11.17 -16.90
CA ASN A 162 1.01 -12.07 -17.36
C ASN A 162 -0.26 -12.07 -16.49
N SER A 163 -0.53 -10.99 -15.77
CA SER A 163 -1.60 -10.89 -14.77
C SER A 163 -3.02 -10.87 -15.39
N GLY A 164 -3.14 -10.84 -16.70
CA GLY A 164 -4.41 -10.92 -17.41
C GLY A 164 -5.22 -9.63 -17.40
N GLY A 165 -6.53 -9.73 -17.63
CA GLY A 165 -7.43 -8.59 -17.72
C GLY A 165 -7.59 -7.82 -16.41
N ARG A 166 -8.03 -6.56 -16.50
CA ARG A 166 -8.28 -5.69 -15.34
C ARG A 166 -9.70 -5.92 -14.84
N ILE A 167 -9.85 -6.21 -13.56
CA ILE A 167 -11.16 -6.59 -12.97
C ILE A 167 -11.69 -5.61 -11.93
N ALA A 168 -10.81 -4.79 -11.36
CA ALA A 168 -11.19 -3.69 -10.49
C ALA A 168 -10.25 -2.51 -10.66
N CYS A 169 -10.75 -1.30 -10.45
CA CYS A 169 -10.00 -0.06 -10.58
C CYS A 169 -10.49 0.99 -9.59
N GLY A 170 -9.57 1.84 -9.11
CA GLY A 170 -9.89 2.98 -8.27
C GLY A 170 -8.86 4.09 -8.41
N VAL A 171 -9.32 5.33 -8.59
CA VAL A 171 -8.45 6.51 -8.72
C VAL A 171 -8.00 6.96 -7.34
N LEU A 172 -6.68 7.15 -7.16
CA LEU A 172 -6.12 7.70 -5.93
C LEU A 172 -6.48 9.18 -5.79
N THR A 173 -6.93 9.55 -4.61
CA THR A 173 -7.20 10.93 -4.20
C THR A 173 -6.37 11.28 -2.98
N ARG A 174 -5.79 12.47 -2.97
CA ARG A 174 -5.02 12.99 -1.83
C ARG A 174 -5.96 13.34 -0.68
N THR A 175 -5.54 13.09 0.57
CA THR A 175 -6.30 13.44 1.80
C THR A 175 -5.65 14.62 2.51
#